data_3d8794faf72ec5386c65d5dfd5f4bdeb
#
_entry.id   3d8794faf72ec5386c65d5dfd5f4bdeb
#
_cell.length_a   1.000
_cell.length_b   1.000
_cell.length_c   1.000
_cell.angle_alpha   90.00
_cell.angle_beta   90.00
_cell.angle_gamma   90.00
#
_symmetry.space_group_name_H-M   'P 1'
#
loop_
_entity.id
_entity.type
_entity.pdbx_description
1 polymer ?
#
loop_
_entity_poly.entity_id
_entity_poly.type
_entity_poly.pdbx_seq_one_letter_code
_entity_poly.pdbx_strand_id
1 'polypeptide(L)'
;ALQGFDRPLQQELAQHTSIAQWEYRQTLDEPASLETALVVLHDYLKQHHQPIHLLGHSTAGLLGLLYARQHPERVKSLTLLSVGANPAMDWQAHYYAQRRLLPCDQRTILQRMVYGLLGCPPRDRTEKLARVLEQDLYQSLSPHHLLKTMSLSPIAVEVPLLVCGSVDDTVIDPNQLRNWQQYFLHQDSRLWVCPGGRYFFHYFYAHQVSEQIIKFWNKIFPLKALVTYQNVMEIGV
;
A
#
# COMPACT_ATOMS: atom_id res chain seq x y z
N ALA A 1 -0.49 -13.85 2.00
CA ALA A 1 -1.10 -14.18 3.30
C ALA A 1 -1.82 -12.97 3.93
N LEU A 2 -1.25 -11.78 3.84
CA LEU A 2 -1.79 -10.55 4.48
C LEU A 2 -2.92 -9.85 3.69
N GLN A 3 -3.25 -10.27 2.50
CA GLN A 3 -4.29 -9.68 1.63
C GLN A 3 -5.69 -9.61 2.27
N GLY A 4 -5.97 -10.45 3.26
CA GLY A 4 -7.22 -10.37 4.01
C GLY A 4 -7.44 -9.02 4.71
N PHE A 5 -6.35 -8.28 4.99
CA PHE A 5 -6.41 -6.95 5.60
C PHE A 5 -6.78 -5.84 4.61
N ASP A 6 -6.65 -6.07 3.30
CA ASP A 6 -7.01 -5.09 2.28
C ASP A 6 -8.51 -5.15 1.92
N ARG A 7 -9.18 -6.27 2.19
CA ARG A 7 -10.58 -6.52 1.77
C ARG A 7 -11.59 -5.46 2.23
N PRO A 8 -11.58 -5.00 3.50
CA PRO A 8 -12.54 -3.97 3.91
C PRO A 8 -12.40 -2.68 3.09
N LEU A 9 -11.16 -2.21 2.87
CA LEU A 9 -10.93 -1.03 2.04
C LEU A 9 -11.33 -1.25 0.58
N GLN A 10 -11.04 -2.42 0.01
CA GLN A 10 -11.47 -2.78 -1.34
C GLN A 10 -12.98 -2.76 -1.49
N GLN A 11 -13.73 -3.27 -0.49
CA GLN A 11 -15.19 -3.27 -0.47
C GLN A 11 -15.76 -1.85 -0.42
N GLU A 12 -15.17 -0.96 0.39
CA GLU A 12 -15.56 0.45 0.45
C GLU A 12 -15.30 1.16 -0.89
N LEU A 13 -14.12 1.01 -1.46
CA LEU A 13 -13.76 1.64 -2.73
C LEU A 13 -14.58 1.09 -3.91
N ALA A 14 -14.92 -0.19 -3.90
CA ALA A 14 -15.71 -0.84 -4.95
C ALA A 14 -17.13 -0.27 -5.08
N GLN A 15 -17.64 0.43 -4.07
CA GLN A 15 -18.93 1.15 -4.14
C GLN A 15 -18.84 2.39 -5.06
N HIS A 16 -17.64 2.87 -5.35
CA HIS A 16 -17.39 4.13 -6.07
C HIS A 16 -16.70 3.94 -7.42
N THR A 17 -15.95 2.85 -7.59
CA THR A 17 -15.18 2.60 -8.82
C THR A 17 -14.87 1.10 -8.98
N SER A 18 -14.52 0.70 -10.20
CA SER A 18 -14.01 -0.66 -10.45
C SER A 18 -12.64 -0.85 -9.83
N ILE A 19 -12.45 -1.94 -9.09
CA ILE A 19 -11.20 -2.30 -8.43
C ILE A 19 -10.62 -3.54 -9.12
N ALA A 20 -9.34 -3.46 -9.50
CA ALA A 20 -8.54 -4.60 -9.92
C ALA A 20 -7.46 -4.85 -8.87
N GLN A 21 -7.37 -6.06 -8.37
CA GLN A 21 -6.31 -6.48 -7.46
C GLN A 21 -5.23 -7.17 -8.26
N TRP A 22 -4.00 -6.64 -8.18
CA TRP A 22 -2.82 -7.27 -8.73
C TRP A 22 -1.93 -7.81 -7.60
N GLU A 23 -1.37 -8.99 -7.78
CA GLU A 23 -0.50 -9.64 -6.81
C GLU A 23 0.71 -10.25 -7.52
N TYR A 24 1.90 -9.89 -7.05
CA TYR A 24 3.11 -10.61 -7.42
C TYR A 24 3.28 -11.82 -6.50
N ARG A 25 3.30 -12.99 -7.09
CA ARG A 25 3.56 -14.25 -6.40
C ARG A 25 4.92 -14.76 -6.80
N GLN A 26 5.75 -14.93 -5.80
CA GLN A 26 7.10 -15.46 -5.96
C GLN A 26 7.07 -16.98 -5.71
N THR A 27 7.77 -17.74 -6.56
CA THR A 27 8.04 -19.15 -6.29
C THR A 27 9.26 -19.30 -5.39
N LEU A 28 9.41 -20.46 -4.73
CA LEU A 28 10.57 -20.69 -3.83
C LEU A 28 11.91 -20.71 -4.58
N ASP A 29 11.90 -20.95 -5.88
CA ASP A 29 13.09 -21.04 -6.73
C ASP A 29 13.47 -19.70 -7.38
N GLU A 30 12.66 -18.65 -7.18
CA GLU A 30 12.91 -17.32 -7.74
C GLU A 30 13.55 -16.41 -6.69
N PRO A 31 14.60 -15.66 -7.04
CA PRO A 31 15.14 -14.65 -6.14
C PRO A 31 14.13 -13.52 -5.95
N ALA A 32 14.02 -13.01 -4.73
CA ALA A 32 13.22 -11.82 -4.45
C ALA A 32 13.80 -10.62 -5.21
N SER A 33 13.08 -10.15 -6.24
CA SER A 33 13.51 -9.03 -7.09
C SER A 33 12.37 -8.05 -7.31
N LEU A 34 12.59 -6.81 -6.84
CA LEU A 34 11.69 -5.70 -7.12
C LEU A 34 11.66 -5.38 -8.62
N GLU A 35 12.77 -5.53 -9.31
CA GLU A 35 12.90 -5.29 -10.75
C GLU A 35 12.03 -6.26 -11.55
N THR A 36 12.06 -7.55 -11.21
CA THR A 36 11.21 -8.56 -11.84
C THR A 36 9.73 -8.24 -11.59
N ALA A 37 9.37 -7.90 -10.36
CA ALA A 37 8.00 -7.54 -10.02
C ALA A 37 7.53 -6.29 -10.79
N LEU A 38 8.41 -5.29 -11.00
CA LEU A 38 8.10 -4.10 -11.80
C LEU A 38 7.87 -4.42 -13.28
N VAL A 39 8.67 -5.31 -13.87
CA VAL A 39 8.46 -5.77 -15.26
C VAL A 39 7.10 -6.45 -15.41
N VAL A 40 6.76 -7.37 -14.50
CA VAL A 40 5.46 -8.08 -14.53
C VAL A 40 4.28 -7.11 -14.28
N LEU A 41 4.45 -6.12 -13.39
CA LEU A 41 3.47 -5.08 -13.18
C LEU A 41 3.28 -4.21 -14.45
N HIS A 42 4.39 -3.85 -15.11
CA HIS A 42 4.33 -3.10 -16.36
C HIS A 42 3.60 -3.89 -17.46
N ASP A 43 3.90 -5.18 -17.60
CA ASP A 43 3.25 -6.06 -18.58
C ASP A 43 1.74 -6.16 -18.36
N TYR A 44 1.29 -6.16 -17.11
CA TYR A 44 -0.13 -6.08 -16.77
C TYR A 44 -0.71 -4.71 -17.10
N LEU A 45 -0.05 -3.61 -16.67
CA LEU A 45 -0.58 -2.27 -16.78
C LEU A 45 -0.56 -1.71 -18.22
N LYS A 46 0.37 -2.15 -19.07
CA LYS A 46 0.41 -1.72 -20.50
C LYS A 46 -0.83 -2.15 -21.30
N GLN A 47 -1.60 -3.13 -20.79
CA GLN A 47 -2.86 -3.56 -21.43
C GLN A 47 -4.00 -2.56 -21.21
N HIS A 48 -3.87 -1.65 -20.25
CA HIS A 48 -4.85 -0.59 -20.01
C HIS A 48 -4.56 0.62 -20.89
N HIS A 49 -5.57 1.09 -21.65
CA HIS A 49 -5.40 2.22 -22.58
C HIS A 49 -5.34 3.58 -21.86
N GLN A 50 -5.88 3.69 -20.66
CA GLN A 50 -5.94 4.92 -19.86
C GLN A 50 -5.06 4.81 -18.62
N PRO A 51 -4.46 5.93 -18.17
CA PRO A 51 -3.80 5.97 -16.88
C PRO A 51 -4.76 5.57 -15.75
N ILE A 52 -4.24 4.88 -14.75
CA ILE A 52 -5.02 4.33 -13.64
C ILE A 52 -4.58 4.93 -12.29
N HIS A 53 -5.48 4.88 -11.32
CA HIS A 53 -5.12 5.12 -9.93
C HIS A 53 -4.44 3.87 -9.37
N LEU A 54 -3.20 4.02 -8.86
CA LEU A 54 -2.50 2.98 -8.13
C LEU A 54 -2.68 3.18 -6.63
N LEU A 55 -2.86 2.08 -5.91
CA LEU A 55 -2.92 2.05 -4.46
C LEU A 55 -2.11 0.86 -3.96
N GLY A 56 -1.25 1.08 -2.98
CA GLY A 56 -0.44 0.01 -2.41
C GLY A 56 -0.14 0.22 -0.92
N HIS A 57 -0.19 -0.87 -0.16
CA HIS A 57 0.22 -0.94 1.22
C HIS A 57 1.64 -1.51 1.31
N SER A 58 2.52 -0.90 2.13
CA SER A 58 3.85 -1.46 2.40
C SER A 58 4.67 -1.67 1.12
N THR A 59 5.22 -2.86 0.90
CA THR A 59 6.02 -3.23 -0.29
C THR A 59 5.25 -3.06 -1.60
N ALA A 60 3.92 -3.26 -1.62
CA ALA A 60 3.10 -2.96 -2.80
C ALA A 60 3.07 -1.44 -3.08
N GLY A 61 3.07 -0.62 -2.03
CA GLY A 61 3.22 0.84 -2.16
C GLY A 61 4.60 1.23 -2.69
N LEU A 62 5.67 0.58 -2.24
CA LEU A 62 7.01 0.77 -2.80
C LEU A 62 7.05 0.41 -4.30
N LEU A 63 6.46 -0.72 -4.71
CA LEU A 63 6.37 -1.07 -6.14
C LEU A 63 5.60 -0.02 -6.93
N GLY A 64 4.46 0.44 -6.42
CA GLY A 64 3.68 1.52 -7.03
C GLY A 64 4.49 2.81 -7.18
N LEU A 65 5.31 3.16 -6.18
CA LEU A 65 6.18 4.34 -6.18
C LEU A 65 7.28 4.23 -7.25
N LEU A 66 7.96 3.08 -7.31
CA LEU A 66 8.99 2.81 -8.33
C LEU A 66 8.38 2.81 -9.73
N TYR A 67 7.20 2.22 -9.88
CA TYR A 67 6.47 2.21 -11.15
C TYR A 67 6.05 3.61 -11.60
N ALA A 68 5.45 4.41 -10.70
CA ALA A 68 5.03 5.77 -11.01
C ALA A 68 6.22 6.69 -11.38
N ARG A 69 7.40 6.43 -10.84
CA ARG A 69 8.64 7.13 -11.22
C ARG A 69 9.11 6.75 -12.64
N GLN A 70 8.98 5.48 -13.02
CA GLN A 70 9.42 4.98 -14.33
C GLN A 70 8.41 5.26 -15.45
N HIS A 71 7.11 5.24 -15.11
CA HIS A 71 5.99 5.33 -16.05
C HIS A 71 4.91 6.32 -15.57
N PRO A 72 5.27 7.60 -15.35
CA PRO A 72 4.31 8.59 -14.83
C PRO A 72 3.10 8.79 -15.76
N GLU A 73 3.28 8.60 -17.07
CA GLU A 73 2.22 8.70 -18.07
C GLU A 73 1.11 7.65 -17.94
N ARG A 74 1.38 6.56 -17.19
CA ARG A 74 0.43 5.48 -16.96
C ARG A 74 -0.27 5.55 -15.60
N VAL A 75 0.17 6.47 -14.74
CA VAL A 75 -0.33 6.59 -13.38
C VAL A 75 -1.11 7.88 -13.22
N LYS A 76 -2.40 7.76 -13.02
CA LYS A 76 -3.30 8.90 -12.80
C LYS A 76 -3.09 9.54 -11.43
N SER A 77 -2.89 8.72 -10.41
CA SER A 77 -2.42 9.09 -9.07
C SER A 77 -1.89 7.87 -8.34
N LEU A 78 -1.09 8.10 -7.32
CA LEU A 78 -0.58 7.07 -6.42
C LEU A 78 -1.07 7.31 -5.00
N THR A 79 -1.56 6.25 -4.35
CA THR A 79 -1.88 6.24 -2.92
C THR A 79 -0.99 5.25 -2.19
N LEU A 80 -0.26 5.72 -1.20
CA LEU A 80 0.63 4.94 -0.35
C LEU A 80 -0.01 4.73 1.03
N LEU A 81 -0.12 3.48 1.47
CA LEU A 81 -0.60 3.12 2.80
C LEU A 81 0.54 2.52 3.62
N SER A 82 0.86 3.10 4.78
CA SER A 82 1.99 2.71 5.66
C SER A 82 3.31 2.60 4.88
N VAL A 83 3.65 3.63 4.11
CA VAL A 83 4.95 3.76 3.43
C VAL A 83 5.60 5.05 3.91
N GLY A 84 6.75 4.93 4.57
CA GLY A 84 7.53 6.06 5.05
C GLY A 84 8.37 6.73 3.97
N ALA A 85 9.03 7.85 4.30
CA ALA A 85 9.96 8.52 3.38
C ALA A 85 11.20 7.67 3.06
N ASN A 86 11.55 6.67 3.89
CA ASN A 86 12.38 5.53 3.49
C ASN A 86 11.44 4.40 3.02
N PRO A 87 11.11 4.35 1.72
CA PRO A 87 9.99 3.54 1.24
C PRO A 87 10.25 2.03 1.24
N ALA A 88 11.50 1.61 1.46
CA ALA A 88 11.84 0.21 1.62
C ALA A 88 11.56 -0.31 3.04
N MET A 89 11.37 0.57 4.03
CA MET A 89 11.10 0.14 5.42
C MET A 89 9.68 -0.40 5.54
N ASP A 90 9.58 -1.66 5.95
CA ASP A 90 8.33 -2.38 6.16
C ASP A 90 8.38 -3.24 7.44
N TRP A 91 7.34 -4.02 7.70
CA TRP A 91 7.28 -4.88 8.86
C TRP A 91 8.34 -5.99 8.83
N GLN A 92 8.76 -6.47 7.66
CA GLN A 92 9.80 -7.49 7.52
C GLN A 92 11.18 -6.93 7.86
N ALA A 93 11.47 -5.68 7.50
CA ALA A 93 12.68 -4.99 7.94
C ALA A 93 12.78 -4.96 9.48
N HIS A 94 11.66 -4.63 10.15
CA HIS A 94 11.57 -4.64 11.62
C HIS A 94 11.71 -6.04 12.20
N TYR A 95 11.09 -7.05 11.58
CA TYR A 95 11.25 -8.44 11.97
C TYR A 95 12.72 -8.89 11.92
N TYR A 96 13.41 -8.66 10.80
CA TYR A 96 14.81 -9.04 10.65
C TYR A 96 15.73 -8.27 11.60
N ALA A 97 15.44 -7.01 11.88
CA ALA A 97 16.17 -6.25 12.89
C ALA A 97 16.02 -6.90 14.29
N GLN A 98 14.80 -7.27 14.70
CA GLN A 98 14.57 -7.95 15.97
C GLN A 98 15.24 -9.33 16.01
N ARG A 99 15.24 -10.09 14.90
CA ARG A 99 15.92 -11.39 14.81
C ARG A 99 17.43 -11.29 15.06
N ARG A 100 18.05 -10.19 14.63
CA ARG A 100 19.49 -9.96 14.86
C ARG A 100 19.82 -9.53 16.28
N LEU A 101 18.92 -8.79 16.92
CA LEU A 101 19.17 -8.13 18.19
C LEU A 101 18.68 -8.93 19.41
N LEU A 102 17.66 -9.76 19.26
CA LEU A 102 17.01 -10.43 20.38
C LEU A 102 17.36 -11.92 20.42
N PRO A 103 17.75 -12.46 21.59
CA PRO A 103 17.99 -13.88 21.77
C PRO A 103 16.66 -14.66 21.95
N CYS A 104 15.70 -14.42 21.04
CA CYS A 104 14.39 -15.03 21.05
C CYS A 104 14.19 -15.92 19.83
N ASP A 105 13.34 -16.94 19.96
CA ASP A 105 12.94 -17.75 18.81
C ASP A 105 12.02 -16.96 17.85
N GLN A 106 11.88 -17.47 16.63
CA GLN A 106 11.06 -16.85 15.58
C GLN A 106 9.62 -16.63 16.02
N ARG A 107 9.01 -17.63 16.68
CA ARG A 107 7.61 -17.58 17.11
C ARG A 107 7.37 -16.42 18.10
N THR A 108 8.27 -16.27 19.06
CA THR A 108 8.19 -15.18 20.05
C THR A 108 8.29 -13.82 19.38
N ILE A 109 9.19 -13.66 18.41
CA ILE A 109 9.32 -12.40 17.67
C ILE A 109 8.07 -12.12 16.84
N LEU A 110 7.55 -13.11 16.13
CA LEU A 110 6.32 -12.94 15.33
C LEU A 110 5.11 -12.59 16.20
N GLN A 111 4.97 -13.20 17.37
CA GLN A 111 3.91 -12.81 18.32
C GLN A 111 4.06 -11.35 18.78
N ARG A 112 5.28 -10.88 19.04
CA ARG A 112 5.55 -9.45 19.34
C ARG A 112 5.20 -8.55 18.17
N MET A 113 5.55 -8.97 16.93
CA MET A 113 5.17 -8.24 15.72
C MET A 113 3.65 -8.12 15.59
N VAL A 114 2.87 -9.16 15.90
CA VAL A 114 1.40 -9.07 15.92
C VAL A 114 0.91 -7.93 16.80
N TYR A 115 1.47 -7.78 18.02
CA TYR A 115 1.08 -6.68 18.90
C TYR A 115 1.44 -5.30 18.32
N GLY A 116 2.60 -5.17 17.71
CA GLY A 116 3.03 -3.94 17.07
C GLY A 116 2.15 -3.56 15.85
N LEU A 117 1.85 -4.55 15.01
CA LEU A 117 1.15 -4.33 13.75
C LEU A 117 -0.37 -4.18 13.90
N LEU A 118 -0.99 -4.89 14.86
CA LEU A 118 -2.43 -5.09 14.95
C LEU A 118 -3.03 -4.75 16.32
N GLY A 119 -2.21 -4.37 17.30
CA GLY A 119 -2.67 -4.15 18.68
C GLY A 119 -2.65 -5.43 19.52
N CYS A 120 -3.52 -5.51 20.51
CA CYS A 120 -3.55 -6.61 21.50
C CYS A 120 -4.73 -7.56 21.25
N PRO A 121 -4.66 -8.44 20.24
CA PRO A 121 -5.70 -9.43 20.04
C PRO A 121 -5.65 -10.49 21.15
N PRO A 122 -6.74 -11.26 21.38
CA PRO A 122 -6.73 -12.42 22.27
C PRO A 122 -5.62 -13.42 21.91
N ARG A 123 -5.16 -14.18 22.90
CA ARG A 123 -3.99 -15.07 22.76
C ARG A 123 -4.12 -16.10 21.63
N ASP A 124 -5.28 -16.72 21.50
CA ASP A 124 -5.57 -17.68 20.41
C ASP A 124 -5.50 -17.03 19.02
N ARG A 125 -5.94 -15.79 18.92
CA ARG A 125 -5.86 -14.99 17.69
C ARG A 125 -4.44 -14.53 17.40
N THR A 126 -3.67 -14.19 18.44
CA THR A 126 -2.25 -13.83 18.31
C THR A 126 -1.45 -14.95 17.66
N GLU A 127 -1.67 -16.20 18.07
CA GLU A 127 -0.99 -17.36 17.48
C GLU A 127 -1.35 -17.58 16.01
N LYS A 128 -2.63 -17.43 15.66
CA LYS A 128 -3.08 -17.53 14.28
C LYS A 128 -2.46 -16.44 13.41
N LEU A 129 -2.43 -15.20 13.89
CA LEU A 129 -1.84 -14.06 13.20
C LEU A 129 -0.32 -14.19 13.06
N ALA A 130 0.38 -14.70 14.08
CA ALA A 130 1.81 -14.98 13.98
C ALA A 130 2.13 -16.01 12.88
N ARG A 131 1.29 -17.04 12.70
CA ARG A 131 1.43 -17.99 11.57
C ARG A 131 1.18 -17.32 10.21
N VAL A 132 0.23 -16.39 10.14
CA VAL A 132 0.00 -15.60 8.91
C VAL A 132 1.20 -14.74 8.57
N LEU A 133 1.83 -14.09 9.58
CA LEU A 133 3.07 -13.34 9.38
C LEU A 133 4.22 -14.25 8.97
N GLU A 134 4.34 -15.44 9.57
CA GLU A 134 5.35 -16.43 9.20
C GLU A 134 5.20 -16.87 7.74
N GLN A 135 3.97 -17.17 7.32
CA GLN A 135 3.69 -17.51 5.93
C GLN A 135 4.05 -16.36 4.99
N ASP A 136 3.77 -15.13 5.38
CA ASP A 136 4.09 -13.94 4.57
C ASP A 136 5.61 -13.74 4.41
N LEU A 137 6.42 -14.04 5.44
CA LEU A 137 7.89 -14.01 5.33
C LEU A 137 8.44 -14.89 4.21
N TYR A 138 7.78 -16.02 3.91
CA TYR A 138 8.24 -16.98 2.92
C TYR A 138 7.61 -16.81 1.53
N GLN A 139 6.47 -16.13 1.43
CA GLN A 139 5.69 -16.08 0.21
C GLN A 139 5.59 -14.70 -0.43
N SER A 140 5.86 -13.65 0.35
CA SER A 140 5.75 -12.28 -0.15
C SER A 140 7.10 -11.75 -0.62
N LEU A 141 7.04 -10.96 -1.69
CA LEU A 141 8.19 -10.20 -2.14
C LEU A 141 8.71 -9.30 -1.02
N SER A 142 9.98 -9.44 -0.70
CA SER A 142 10.65 -8.56 0.27
C SER A 142 12.05 -8.19 -0.21
N PRO A 143 12.42 -6.91 -0.09
CA PRO A 143 13.79 -6.49 -0.32
C PRO A 143 14.72 -6.80 0.87
N HIS A 144 14.19 -7.42 1.94
CA HIS A 144 14.90 -7.66 3.19
C HIS A 144 15.18 -9.14 3.43
N HIS A 145 16.28 -9.43 4.09
CA HIS A 145 16.60 -10.76 4.61
C HIS A 145 17.48 -10.65 5.87
N LEU A 146 17.76 -11.78 6.51
CA LEU A 146 18.47 -11.82 7.79
C LEU A 146 19.82 -11.06 7.78
N LEU A 147 20.56 -11.11 6.68
CA LEU A 147 21.89 -10.49 6.57
C LEU A 147 21.86 -9.06 6.05
N LYS A 148 20.76 -8.62 5.41
CA LYS A 148 20.67 -7.31 4.77
C LYS A 148 19.27 -6.72 4.89
N THR A 149 19.20 -5.50 5.41
CA THR A 149 18.01 -4.66 5.34
C THR A 149 18.24 -3.60 4.28
N MET A 150 17.38 -3.55 3.26
CA MET A 150 17.43 -2.52 2.24
C MET A 150 16.97 -1.18 2.83
N SER A 151 17.64 -0.12 2.44
CA SER A 151 17.22 1.26 2.70
C SER A 151 17.25 2.01 1.38
N LEU A 152 16.22 2.77 1.12
CA LEU A 152 16.09 3.60 -0.07
C LEU A 152 15.89 5.05 0.34
N SER A 153 16.59 5.95 -0.34
CA SER A 153 16.32 7.37 -0.22
C SER A 153 14.89 7.67 -0.67
N PRO A 154 14.28 8.76 -0.17
CA PRO A 154 12.96 9.18 -0.61
C PRO A 154 12.90 9.31 -2.14
N ILE A 155 11.81 8.84 -2.72
CA ILE A 155 11.57 8.84 -4.16
C ILE A 155 10.45 9.84 -4.45
N ALA A 156 10.80 10.96 -5.06
CA ALA A 156 9.81 11.92 -5.56
C ALA A 156 9.20 11.41 -6.86
N VAL A 157 7.90 11.66 -7.05
CA VAL A 157 7.15 11.35 -8.27
C VAL A 157 6.37 12.56 -8.73
N GLU A 158 6.22 12.70 -10.05
CA GLU A 158 5.51 13.84 -10.66
C GLU A 158 3.99 13.69 -10.61
N VAL A 159 3.50 12.47 -10.42
CA VAL A 159 2.07 12.19 -10.32
C VAL A 159 1.50 12.66 -8.97
N PRO A 160 0.20 12.99 -8.91
CA PRO A 160 -0.47 13.30 -7.65
C PRO A 160 -0.29 12.16 -6.65
N LEU A 161 0.19 12.47 -5.44
CA LEU A 161 0.54 11.49 -4.40
C LEU A 161 -0.31 11.71 -3.14
N LEU A 162 -1.04 10.69 -2.72
CA LEU A 162 -1.67 10.63 -1.41
C LEU A 162 -0.89 9.67 -0.51
N VAL A 163 -0.32 10.18 0.57
CA VAL A 163 0.33 9.34 1.58
C VAL A 163 -0.60 9.22 2.78
N CYS A 164 -0.88 7.99 3.18
CA CYS A 164 -1.70 7.67 4.35
C CYS A 164 -0.91 6.82 5.35
N GLY A 165 -1.02 7.14 6.61
CA GLY A 165 -0.45 6.37 7.72
C GLY A 165 -1.27 6.52 8.97
N SER A 166 -0.80 5.97 10.09
CA SER A 166 -1.49 6.05 11.38
C SER A 166 -0.62 6.72 12.44
N VAL A 167 -1.25 7.37 13.41
CA VAL A 167 -0.55 8.00 14.55
C VAL A 167 0.15 7.00 15.46
N ASP A 168 -0.33 5.76 15.50
CA ASP A 168 0.14 4.68 16.36
C ASP A 168 0.85 3.55 15.59
N ASP A 169 1.27 3.81 14.34
CA ASP A 169 2.07 2.87 13.57
C ASP A 169 3.46 2.70 14.20
N THR A 170 3.82 1.47 14.50
CA THR A 170 5.11 1.13 15.13
C THR A 170 6.18 0.75 14.11
N VAL A 171 5.82 0.63 12.84
CA VAL A 171 6.73 0.33 11.72
C VAL A 171 7.12 1.62 11.02
N ILE A 172 6.13 2.44 10.68
CA ILE A 172 6.34 3.71 10.02
C ILE A 172 6.13 4.84 11.04
N ASP A 173 7.23 5.34 11.57
CA ASP A 173 7.23 6.46 12.50
C ASP A 173 6.49 7.68 11.91
N PRO A 174 5.68 8.41 12.70
CA PRO A 174 4.98 9.61 12.24
C PRO A 174 5.89 10.68 11.62
N ASN A 175 7.17 10.75 12.01
CA ASN A 175 8.14 11.64 11.37
C ASN A 175 8.47 11.18 9.96
N GLN A 176 8.58 9.86 9.73
CA GLN A 176 8.79 9.30 8.39
C GLN A 176 7.62 9.62 7.45
N LEU A 177 6.39 9.67 7.97
CA LEU A 177 5.24 10.12 7.20
C LEU A 177 5.30 11.62 6.91
N ARG A 178 5.61 12.46 7.91
CA ARG A 178 5.73 13.93 7.73
C ARG A 178 6.82 14.31 6.75
N ASN A 179 7.92 13.56 6.71
CA ASN A 179 9.03 13.81 5.80
C ASN A 179 8.63 13.74 4.32
N TRP A 180 7.55 13.03 3.96
CA TRP A 180 7.04 13.02 2.59
C TRP A 180 6.71 14.41 2.06
N GLN A 181 6.31 15.37 2.89
CA GLN A 181 5.95 16.72 2.47
C GLN A 181 7.08 17.44 1.72
N GLN A 182 8.33 17.08 2.00
CA GLN A 182 9.50 17.64 1.33
C GLN A 182 9.72 17.07 -0.09
N TYR A 183 9.04 15.98 -0.42
CA TYR A 183 9.19 15.23 -1.67
C TYR A 183 7.94 15.29 -2.56
N PHE A 184 6.94 16.08 -2.18
CA PHE A 184 5.76 16.31 -3.00
C PHE A 184 6.10 17.25 -4.16
N LEU A 185 6.13 16.72 -5.38
CA LEU A 185 6.34 17.51 -6.59
C LEU A 185 5.02 18.05 -7.17
N HIS A 186 3.92 17.30 -7.02
CA HIS A 186 2.62 17.69 -7.55
C HIS A 186 1.83 18.50 -6.50
N GLN A 187 1.23 19.63 -6.92
CA GLN A 187 0.50 20.56 -6.04
C GLN A 187 -0.67 19.94 -5.28
N ASP A 188 -1.29 18.88 -5.83
CA ASP A 188 -2.39 18.17 -5.19
C ASP A 188 -1.93 17.03 -4.28
N SER A 189 -0.62 16.77 -4.19
CA SER A 189 -0.07 15.78 -3.28
C SER A 189 -0.36 16.18 -1.82
N ARG A 190 -0.68 15.19 -1.00
CA ARG A 190 -1.04 15.42 0.40
C ARG A 190 -0.74 14.23 1.29
N LEU A 191 -0.61 14.54 2.57
CA LEU A 191 -0.50 13.59 3.65
C LEU A 191 -1.82 13.56 4.44
N TRP A 192 -2.29 12.36 4.76
CA TRP A 192 -3.37 12.14 5.70
C TRP A 192 -2.96 11.14 6.78
N VAL A 193 -3.27 11.42 8.04
CA VAL A 193 -2.89 10.58 9.17
C VAL A 193 -4.15 10.09 9.87
N CYS A 194 -4.31 8.77 9.90
CA CYS A 194 -5.41 8.09 10.57
C CYS A 194 -5.23 8.19 12.10
N PRO A 195 -6.31 8.37 12.88
CA PRO A 195 -6.22 8.50 14.33
C PRO A 195 -5.81 7.21 15.07
N GLY A 196 -5.68 6.09 14.38
CA GLY A 196 -5.27 4.82 14.95
C GLY A 196 -5.26 3.70 13.92
N GLY A 197 -5.12 2.44 14.40
CA GLY A 197 -5.18 1.25 13.56
C GLY A 197 -3.80 0.71 13.16
N ARG A 198 -2.73 1.33 13.63
CA ARG A 198 -1.35 0.88 13.47
C ARG A 198 -0.97 0.68 12.00
N TYR A 199 -0.16 -0.32 11.72
CA TYR A 199 0.34 -0.63 10.37
C TYR A 199 -0.78 -1.04 9.39
N PHE A 200 -1.84 -1.69 9.91
CA PHE A 200 -3.01 -2.09 9.11
C PHE A 200 -4.22 -1.17 9.36
N PHE A 201 -4.00 0.14 9.54
CA PHE A 201 -5.05 1.12 9.80
C PHE A 201 -6.17 1.07 8.76
N HIS A 202 -5.88 0.79 7.51
CA HIS A 202 -6.85 0.65 6.42
C HIS A 202 -7.80 -0.54 6.56
N TYR A 203 -7.45 -1.52 7.40
CA TYR A 203 -8.35 -2.60 7.80
C TYR A 203 -9.35 -2.13 8.87
N PHE A 204 -8.87 -1.41 9.89
CA PHE A 204 -9.69 -1.00 11.04
C PHE A 204 -10.53 0.24 10.74
N TYR A 205 -10.05 1.13 9.87
CA TYR A 205 -10.65 2.41 9.50
C TYR A 205 -10.98 2.48 8.01
N ALA A 206 -11.38 1.35 7.41
CA ALA A 206 -11.58 1.20 5.97
C ALA A 206 -12.46 2.31 5.37
N HIS A 207 -13.58 2.63 6.03
CA HIS A 207 -14.50 3.67 5.59
C HIS A 207 -13.84 5.05 5.56
N GLN A 208 -13.15 5.46 6.64
CA GLN A 208 -12.48 6.76 6.70
C GLN A 208 -11.34 6.87 5.68
N VAL A 209 -10.57 5.78 5.49
CA VAL A 209 -9.50 5.70 4.49
C VAL A 209 -10.07 5.83 3.07
N SER A 210 -11.16 5.10 2.79
CA SER A 210 -11.87 5.18 1.51
C SER A 210 -12.35 6.59 1.21
N GLU A 211 -12.99 7.26 2.18
CA GLU A 211 -13.41 8.66 2.01
C GLU A 211 -12.24 9.59 1.62
N GLN A 212 -11.07 9.43 2.27
CA GLN A 212 -9.92 10.28 1.95
C GLN A 212 -9.39 10.00 0.53
N ILE A 213 -9.37 8.75 0.13
CA ILE A 213 -8.94 8.34 -1.23
C ILE A 213 -9.92 8.90 -2.27
N ILE A 214 -11.22 8.74 -2.08
CA ILE A 214 -12.25 9.26 -3.00
C ILE A 214 -12.23 10.79 -3.07
N LYS A 215 -12.11 11.48 -1.93
CA LYS A 215 -11.94 12.95 -1.89
C LYS A 215 -10.69 13.39 -2.66
N PHE A 216 -9.60 12.62 -2.57
CA PHE A 216 -8.37 12.89 -3.30
C PHE A 216 -8.57 12.71 -4.81
N TRP A 217 -9.14 11.59 -5.25
CA TRP A 217 -9.39 11.33 -6.66
C TRP A 217 -10.33 12.37 -7.29
N ASN A 218 -11.41 12.72 -6.59
CA ASN A 218 -12.38 13.72 -7.06
C ASN A 218 -11.78 15.12 -7.16
N LYS A 219 -10.82 15.48 -6.30
CA LYS A 219 -10.12 16.77 -6.39
C LYS A 219 -9.23 16.85 -7.63
N ILE A 220 -8.50 15.78 -7.94
CA ILE A 220 -7.55 15.74 -9.08
C ILE A 220 -8.30 15.62 -10.40
N PHE A 221 -9.33 14.79 -10.41
CA PHE A 221 -10.16 14.50 -11.58
C PHE A 221 -11.62 14.61 -11.18
N PRO A 222 -12.17 15.84 -11.14
CA PRO A 222 -13.58 16.03 -10.87
C PRO A 222 -14.38 15.16 -11.83
N LEU A 223 -15.21 14.27 -11.30
CA LEU A 223 -16.21 13.57 -12.10
C LEU A 223 -17.01 14.67 -12.80
N LYS A 224 -16.79 14.87 -14.12
CA LYS A 224 -17.70 15.67 -14.93
C LYS A 224 -19.05 15.04 -14.71
N ALA A 225 -20.00 15.82 -14.20
CA ALA A 225 -21.38 15.40 -14.08
C ALA A 225 -21.71 14.66 -15.38
N LEU A 226 -22.14 13.42 -15.27
CA LEU A 226 -22.65 12.66 -16.40
C LEU A 226 -23.80 13.50 -16.96
N VAL A 227 -23.52 14.22 -18.04
CA VAL A 227 -24.57 14.82 -18.86
C VAL A 227 -25.28 13.63 -19.46
N THR A 228 -26.41 13.29 -18.86
CA THR A 228 -27.35 12.32 -19.41
C THR A 228 -27.85 12.91 -20.73
N TYR A 229 -27.24 12.54 -21.85
CA TYR A 229 -27.86 12.72 -23.15
C TYR A 229 -29.06 11.76 -23.16
N GLN A 230 -30.24 12.27 -22.78
CA GLN A 230 -31.48 11.69 -23.21
C GLN A 230 -31.56 11.86 -24.70
N ASN A 231 -31.33 10.78 -25.44
CA ASN A 231 -31.71 10.72 -26.86
C ASN A 231 -33.24 10.82 -26.93
N VAL A 232 -33.72 12.01 -27.15
CA VAL A 232 -35.09 12.22 -27.67
C VAL A 232 -35.08 11.70 -29.11
N MET A 233 -35.52 10.46 -29.30
CA MET A 233 -35.94 10.02 -30.63
C MET A 233 -37.28 10.71 -30.94
N GLU A 234 -37.24 11.78 -31.74
CA GLU A 234 -38.43 12.24 -32.46
C GLU A 234 -38.72 11.21 -33.55
N ILE A 235 -39.80 10.46 -33.35
CA ILE A 235 -40.39 9.68 -34.43
C ILE A 235 -41.20 10.67 -35.27
N GLY A 236 -40.64 11.06 -36.42
CA GLY A 236 -41.39 11.78 -37.44
C GLY A 236 -42.32 10.82 -38.19
N VAL A 237 -43.56 11.19 -38.32
CA VAL A 237 -44.63 10.54 -39.11
C VAL A 237 -44.36 10.80 -40.59
#